data_01be815fdaba4efdf9f3a71b2da757f0
#
_entry.id   01be815fdaba4efdf9f3a71b2da757f0
#
_cell.length_a   1.000
_cell.length_b   1.000
_cell.length_c   1.000
_cell.angle_alpha   90.00
_cell.angle_beta   90.00
_cell.angle_gamma   90.00
#
_symmetry.space_group_name_H-M   'P 1'
#
loop_
_entity.id
_entity.type
_entity.pdbx_description
1 polymer ?
#
loop_
_entity_poly.entity_id
_entity_poly.type
_entity_poly.pdbx_seq_one_letter_code
_entity_poly.pdbx_strand_id
1 'polypeptide(L)'
;VLIFSFHQVVFSNQLDFVGVGEKNKSYNLEFSLEKTALIVAQSSNSPYSITLEFKETYLKENFNLKLWQNYPIKNIESSTSENNSIIEIFFHKPVTWQKPQQIKTEDGIKVLLSLDHEKEIKKMTREAIVMIDAGHGGRDPGAIAKSHNVIEKDITLLIANELFRTLENTDGYKPVLVREDDSFIYLDQRYQKARQN
;
A
#
# COMPACT_ATOMS: atom_id res chain seq x y z
N VAL A 1 -22.66 -53.48 6.82
CA VAL A 1 -22.04 -52.74 5.71
C VAL A 1 -22.31 -51.28 5.95
N LEU A 2 -21.27 -50.53 6.44
CA LEU A 2 -21.34 -49.08 6.57
C LEU A 2 -21.05 -48.50 5.18
N ILE A 3 -22.05 -47.89 4.58
CA ILE A 3 -21.89 -47.11 3.34
C ILE A 3 -21.45 -45.71 3.78
N PHE A 4 -20.16 -45.42 3.67
CA PHE A 4 -19.67 -44.01 3.75
C PHE A 4 -20.08 -43.32 2.46
N SER A 5 -21.14 -42.53 2.52
CA SER A 5 -21.47 -41.58 1.47
C SER A 5 -20.44 -40.43 1.51
N PHE A 6 -19.44 -40.47 0.66
CA PHE A 6 -18.64 -39.32 0.36
C PHE A 6 -19.54 -38.30 -0.35
N HIS A 7 -20.04 -37.33 0.37
CA HIS A 7 -20.57 -36.16 -0.25
C HIS A 7 -19.37 -35.43 -0.90
N GLN A 8 -19.19 -35.64 -2.19
CA GLN A 8 -18.38 -34.69 -2.98
C GLN A 8 -19.06 -33.34 -2.84
N VAL A 9 -18.41 -32.39 -2.14
CA VAL A 9 -18.80 -31.01 -2.20
C VAL A 9 -18.48 -30.53 -3.60
N VAL A 10 -19.49 -30.59 -4.47
CA VAL A 10 -19.38 -30.04 -5.83
C VAL A 10 -19.41 -28.52 -5.65
N PHE A 11 -18.24 -27.90 -5.59
CA PHE A 11 -18.12 -26.46 -5.71
C PHE A 11 -18.66 -26.09 -7.10
N SER A 12 -19.78 -25.40 -7.11
CA SER A 12 -20.51 -25.11 -8.33
C SER A 12 -20.28 -23.67 -8.82
N ASN A 13 -19.25 -22.98 -8.33
CA ASN A 13 -19.02 -21.59 -8.71
C ASN A 13 -17.52 -21.30 -8.83
N GLN A 14 -17.02 -21.40 -10.04
CA GLN A 14 -15.62 -21.17 -10.36
C GLN A 14 -15.36 -19.68 -10.51
N LEU A 15 -14.26 -19.19 -9.88
CA LEU A 15 -13.73 -17.85 -10.02
C LEU A 15 -12.50 -17.85 -10.91
N ASP A 16 -12.54 -17.07 -11.96
CA ASP A 16 -11.41 -16.81 -12.85
C ASP A 16 -11.06 -15.31 -12.84
N PHE A 17 -9.77 -14.99 -12.90
CA PHE A 17 -9.30 -13.63 -13.14
C PHE A 17 -9.17 -13.39 -14.63
N VAL A 18 -9.88 -12.39 -15.14
CA VAL A 18 -9.92 -12.09 -16.59
C VAL A 18 -8.83 -11.07 -16.95
N GLY A 19 -8.63 -10.06 -16.14
CA GLY A 19 -7.59 -9.08 -16.43
C GLY A 19 -7.74 -7.71 -15.74
N VAL A 20 -6.84 -6.82 -16.10
CA VAL A 20 -6.87 -5.41 -15.72
C VAL A 20 -7.01 -4.57 -16.97
N GLY A 21 -8.04 -3.74 -17.02
CA GLY A 21 -8.28 -2.79 -18.11
C GLY A 21 -8.25 -1.35 -17.60
N GLU A 22 -7.84 -0.41 -18.45
CA GLU A 22 -7.94 1.03 -18.18
C GLU A 22 -9.04 1.63 -19.05
N LYS A 23 -9.95 2.39 -18.44
CA LYS A 23 -10.99 3.12 -19.14
C LYS A 23 -11.27 4.43 -18.41
N ASN A 24 -11.19 5.57 -19.13
CA ASN A 24 -11.51 6.91 -18.61
C ASN A 24 -10.76 7.28 -17.31
N LYS A 25 -9.46 6.98 -17.23
CA LYS A 25 -8.62 7.19 -16.04
C LYS A 25 -9.03 6.35 -14.82
N SER A 26 -9.81 5.31 -15.00
CA SER A 26 -10.12 4.31 -13.96
C SER A 26 -9.55 2.97 -14.38
N TYR A 27 -9.02 2.22 -13.41
CA TYR A 27 -8.60 0.84 -13.63
C TYR A 27 -9.75 -0.07 -13.22
N ASN A 28 -10.01 -1.07 -14.04
CA ASN A 28 -11.02 -2.07 -13.76
C ASN A 28 -10.34 -3.44 -13.68
N LEU A 29 -10.50 -4.10 -12.54
CA LEU A 29 -10.18 -5.51 -12.42
C LEU A 29 -11.44 -6.30 -12.72
N GLU A 30 -11.31 -7.25 -13.61
CA GLU A 30 -12.40 -8.09 -14.09
C GLU A 30 -12.17 -9.53 -13.68
N PHE A 31 -13.19 -10.11 -13.06
CA PHE A 31 -13.26 -11.51 -12.72
C PHE A 31 -14.52 -12.11 -13.33
N SER A 32 -14.50 -13.42 -13.59
CA SER A 32 -15.69 -14.16 -14.03
C SER A 32 -16.10 -15.22 -13.01
N LEU A 33 -17.39 -15.40 -12.87
CA LEU A 33 -18.03 -16.43 -12.05
C LEU A 33 -19.11 -17.14 -12.87
N GLU A 34 -19.37 -18.40 -12.59
CA GLU A 34 -20.50 -19.13 -13.19
C GLU A 34 -21.84 -18.61 -12.64
N LYS A 35 -21.87 -18.24 -11.35
CA LYS A 35 -23.05 -17.76 -10.64
C LYS A 35 -22.68 -16.58 -9.74
N THR A 36 -23.69 -15.80 -9.33
CA THR A 36 -23.51 -14.76 -8.32
C THR A 36 -22.94 -15.33 -7.02
N ALA A 37 -22.03 -14.57 -6.38
CA ALA A 37 -21.45 -14.90 -5.09
C ALA A 37 -21.60 -13.77 -4.10
N LEU A 38 -21.60 -14.08 -2.81
CA LEU A 38 -21.43 -13.05 -1.80
C LEU A 38 -19.95 -12.62 -1.80
N ILE A 39 -19.70 -11.33 -2.03
CA ILE A 39 -18.36 -10.75 -2.05
C ILE A 39 -18.20 -9.85 -0.84
N VAL A 40 -17.27 -10.17 0.05
CA VAL A 40 -16.85 -9.32 1.16
C VAL A 40 -15.59 -8.58 0.71
N ALA A 41 -15.64 -7.25 0.71
CA ALA A 41 -14.53 -6.43 0.28
C ALA A 41 -14.05 -5.55 1.44
N GLN A 42 -12.76 -5.55 1.70
CA GLN A 42 -12.10 -4.79 2.76
C GLN A 42 -10.86 -4.10 2.21
N SER A 43 -10.48 -2.96 2.79
CA SER A 43 -9.24 -2.27 2.45
C SER A 43 -8.36 -2.04 3.67
N SER A 44 -7.05 -2.00 3.45
CA SER A 44 -6.04 -1.68 4.45
C SER A 44 -5.17 -0.53 3.96
N ASN A 45 -4.68 0.28 4.91
CA ASN A 45 -3.74 1.38 4.64
C ASN A 45 -2.29 1.03 5.00
N SER A 46 -2.04 -0.17 5.53
CA SER A 46 -0.68 -0.61 5.87
C SER A 46 -0.58 -2.15 5.83
N PRO A 47 -0.16 -2.72 4.72
CA PRO A 47 0.08 -2.12 3.40
C PRO A 47 -1.20 -1.63 2.73
N TYR A 48 -1.09 -0.76 1.73
CA TYR A 48 -2.25 -0.38 0.91
C TYR A 48 -2.73 -1.59 0.12
N SER A 49 -3.90 -2.10 0.48
CA SER A 49 -4.46 -3.29 -0.16
C SER A 49 -5.99 -3.29 -0.14
N ILE A 50 -6.55 -4.03 -1.08
CA ILE A 50 -7.96 -4.43 -1.09
C ILE A 50 -8.00 -5.95 -1.07
N THR A 51 -8.76 -6.51 -0.16
CA THR A 51 -9.04 -7.94 -0.09
C THR A 51 -10.47 -8.17 -0.52
N LEU A 52 -10.66 -9.06 -1.50
CA LEU A 52 -11.96 -9.55 -1.94
C LEU A 52 -12.10 -11.01 -1.52
N GLU A 53 -13.06 -11.31 -0.70
CA GLU A 53 -13.42 -12.69 -0.34
C GLU A 53 -14.71 -13.08 -1.04
N PHE A 54 -14.62 -14.04 -1.95
CA PHE A 54 -15.74 -14.63 -2.67
C PHE A 54 -16.20 -15.88 -1.92
N LYS A 55 -17.40 -15.84 -1.38
CA LYS A 55 -17.97 -16.94 -0.60
C LYS A 55 -18.45 -18.07 -1.51
N GLU A 56 -18.26 -19.31 -1.06
CA GLU A 56 -18.69 -20.52 -1.75
C GLU A 56 -18.20 -20.59 -3.21
N THR A 57 -16.95 -20.16 -3.43
CA THR A 57 -16.28 -20.19 -4.73
C THR A 57 -14.93 -20.87 -4.64
N TYR A 58 -14.46 -21.40 -5.75
CA TYR A 58 -13.11 -21.93 -5.87
C TYR A 58 -12.35 -21.26 -7.01
N LEU A 59 -11.07 -21.08 -6.83
CA LEU A 59 -10.18 -20.60 -7.88
C LEU A 59 -9.87 -21.76 -8.85
N LYS A 60 -9.92 -21.47 -10.14
CA LYS A 60 -9.45 -22.41 -11.15
C LYS A 60 -7.98 -22.73 -10.95
N GLU A 61 -7.17 -21.68 -10.75
CA GLU A 61 -5.75 -21.76 -10.41
C GLU A 61 -5.39 -20.61 -9.48
N ASN A 62 -4.47 -20.86 -8.53
CA ASN A 62 -3.88 -19.77 -7.76
C ASN A 62 -2.94 -18.97 -8.64
N PHE A 63 -2.97 -17.66 -8.50
CA PHE A 63 -2.12 -16.76 -9.26
C PHE A 63 -1.43 -15.73 -8.37
N ASN A 64 -0.27 -15.28 -8.81
CA ASN A 64 0.45 -14.13 -8.25
C ASN A 64 0.94 -13.30 -9.42
N LEU A 65 0.31 -12.16 -9.66
CA LEU A 65 0.57 -11.29 -10.79
C LEU A 65 1.30 -10.05 -10.30
N LYS A 66 2.55 -9.89 -10.72
CA LYS A 66 3.31 -8.64 -10.56
C LYS A 66 3.03 -7.76 -11.77
N LEU A 67 2.50 -6.56 -11.53
CA LEU A 67 2.20 -5.61 -12.58
C LEU A 67 3.35 -4.59 -12.73
N TRP A 68 3.45 -3.98 -13.93
CA TRP A 68 4.52 -3.03 -14.25
C TRP A 68 4.37 -1.74 -13.44
N GLN A 69 5.48 -1.03 -13.20
CA GLN A 69 5.57 0.19 -12.36
C GLN A 69 4.61 1.33 -12.73
N ASN A 70 4.06 1.33 -13.94
CA ASN A 70 3.13 2.36 -14.41
C ASN A 70 1.68 2.19 -13.93
N TYR A 71 1.36 1.07 -13.27
CA TYR A 71 0.05 0.81 -12.70
C TYR A 71 0.04 1.16 -11.21
N PRO A 72 -1.09 1.64 -10.66
CA PRO A 72 -1.22 1.85 -9.21
C PRO A 72 -1.11 0.52 -8.45
N ILE A 73 -1.41 -0.59 -9.11
CA ILE A 73 -1.38 -1.94 -8.56
C ILE A 73 0.06 -2.46 -8.57
N LYS A 74 0.54 -2.87 -7.40
CA LYS A 74 1.86 -3.47 -7.20
C LYS A 74 1.87 -4.95 -7.57
N ASN A 75 0.93 -5.72 -6.99
CA ASN A 75 0.70 -7.12 -7.31
C ASN A 75 -0.73 -7.52 -6.95
N ILE A 76 -1.16 -8.66 -7.48
CA ILE A 76 -2.43 -9.32 -7.16
C ILE A 76 -2.10 -10.76 -6.80
N GLU A 77 -2.54 -11.16 -5.62
CA GLU A 77 -2.36 -12.53 -5.11
C GLU A 77 -3.71 -13.21 -4.92
N SER A 78 -3.73 -14.51 -5.12
CA SER A 78 -4.92 -15.31 -4.85
C SER A 78 -4.61 -16.44 -3.90
N SER A 79 -5.58 -16.76 -3.07
CA SER A 79 -5.53 -17.89 -2.15
C SER A 79 -6.93 -18.47 -1.94
N THR A 80 -6.99 -19.63 -1.32
CA THR A 80 -8.26 -20.27 -0.92
C THR A 80 -8.27 -20.47 0.59
N SER A 81 -9.42 -20.23 1.21
CA SER A 81 -9.64 -20.51 2.63
C SER A 81 -10.98 -21.21 2.79
N GLU A 82 -10.97 -22.45 3.26
CA GLU A 82 -12.14 -23.30 3.34
C GLU A 82 -12.84 -23.43 1.97
N ASN A 83 -14.04 -22.85 1.85
CA ASN A 83 -14.86 -22.87 0.64
C ASN A 83 -14.90 -21.48 -0.04
N ASN A 84 -13.94 -20.63 0.23
CA ASN A 84 -13.92 -19.26 -0.28
C ASN A 84 -12.65 -19.01 -1.10
N SER A 85 -12.79 -18.20 -2.15
CA SER A 85 -11.66 -17.66 -2.90
C SER A 85 -11.32 -16.28 -2.38
N ILE A 86 -10.03 -16.02 -2.14
CA ILE A 86 -9.53 -14.75 -1.63
C ILE A 86 -8.61 -14.14 -2.67
N ILE A 87 -8.86 -12.88 -3.01
CA ILE A 87 -8.02 -12.08 -3.90
C ILE A 87 -7.50 -10.88 -3.11
N GLU A 88 -6.19 -10.73 -3.03
CA GLU A 88 -5.52 -9.59 -2.40
C GLU A 88 -4.83 -8.74 -3.46
N ILE A 89 -5.18 -7.47 -3.50
CA ILE A 89 -4.68 -6.50 -4.47
C ILE A 89 -3.86 -5.48 -3.70
N PHE A 90 -2.56 -5.43 -3.95
CA PHE A 90 -1.62 -4.52 -3.29
C PHE A 90 -1.31 -3.32 -4.18
N PHE A 91 -1.19 -2.15 -3.57
CA PHE A 91 -0.97 -0.89 -4.26
C PHE A 91 0.35 -0.24 -3.84
N HIS A 92 0.91 0.56 -4.74
CA HIS A 92 2.09 1.40 -4.44
C HIS A 92 1.73 2.61 -3.59
N LYS A 93 0.48 3.08 -3.67
CA LYS A 93 -0.07 4.25 -2.98
C LYS A 93 -1.57 4.07 -2.71
N PRO A 94 -2.19 4.92 -1.88
CA PRO A 94 -3.63 4.85 -1.64
C PRO A 94 -4.42 4.95 -2.94
N VAL A 95 -5.50 4.17 -3.03
CA VAL A 95 -6.46 4.21 -4.14
C VAL A 95 -7.87 4.42 -3.60
N THR A 96 -8.72 5.09 -4.37
CA THR A 96 -10.16 5.07 -4.14
C THR A 96 -10.76 3.94 -4.95
N TRP A 97 -11.76 3.26 -4.40
CA TRP A 97 -12.38 2.13 -5.05
C TRP A 97 -13.87 2.06 -4.78
N GLN A 98 -14.60 1.40 -5.67
CA GLN A 98 -16.03 1.18 -5.53
C GLN A 98 -16.28 -0.29 -5.18
N LYS A 99 -17.37 -0.56 -4.47
CA LYS A 99 -17.76 -1.94 -4.18
C LYS A 99 -17.86 -2.74 -5.48
N PRO A 100 -17.35 -4.00 -5.50
CA PRO A 100 -17.43 -4.85 -6.67
C PRO A 100 -18.86 -4.98 -7.19
N GLN A 101 -19.02 -4.81 -8.49
CA GLN A 101 -20.31 -4.95 -9.18
C GLN A 101 -20.37 -6.31 -9.85
N GLN A 102 -21.51 -6.99 -9.73
CA GLN A 102 -21.77 -8.24 -10.42
C GLN A 102 -22.74 -7.97 -11.57
N ILE A 103 -22.31 -8.27 -12.79
CA ILE A 103 -23.04 -8.01 -14.03
C ILE A 103 -23.32 -9.37 -14.68
N LYS A 104 -24.58 -9.67 -14.91
CA LYS A 104 -24.99 -10.89 -15.62
C LYS A 104 -24.64 -10.75 -17.10
N THR A 105 -23.99 -11.78 -17.66
CA THR A 105 -23.64 -11.90 -19.08
C THR A 105 -24.25 -13.19 -19.66
N GLU A 106 -24.06 -13.44 -20.93
CA GLU A 106 -24.52 -14.68 -21.58
C GLU A 106 -23.75 -15.90 -21.03
N ASP A 107 -22.46 -15.71 -20.68
CA ASP A 107 -21.54 -16.76 -20.25
C ASP A 107 -21.42 -16.89 -18.73
N GLY A 108 -22.18 -16.14 -17.93
CA GLY A 108 -22.11 -16.17 -16.47
C GLY A 108 -22.19 -14.79 -15.80
N ILE A 109 -21.38 -14.58 -14.79
CA ILE A 109 -21.32 -13.32 -14.03
C ILE A 109 -19.95 -12.69 -14.20
N LYS A 110 -19.92 -11.46 -14.69
CA LYS A 110 -18.75 -10.60 -14.67
C LYS A 110 -18.72 -9.83 -13.35
N VAL A 111 -17.61 -9.92 -12.62
CA VAL A 111 -17.36 -9.09 -11.43
C VAL A 111 -16.39 -7.99 -11.80
N LEU A 112 -16.78 -6.77 -11.55
CA LEU A 112 -16.00 -5.58 -11.87
C LEU A 112 -15.64 -4.83 -10.58
N LEU A 113 -14.34 -4.74 -10.27
CA LEU A 113 -13.79 -3.84 -9.26
C LEU A 113 -13.23 -2.62 -9.96
N SER A 114 -13.85 -1.46 -9.76
CA SER A 114 -13.37 -0.20 -10.30
C SER A 114 -12.49 0.52 -9.27
N LEU A 115 -11.29 0.88 -9.71
CA LEU A 115 -10.32 1.68 -8.98
C LEU A 115 -10.25 3.03 -9.67
N ASP A 116 -10.64 4.08 -8.98
CA ASP A 116 -10.48 5.42 -9.54
C ASP A 116 -9.01 5.82 -9.48
N HIS A 117 -8.45 6.09 -10.66
CA HIS A 117 -7.19 6.77 -10.76
C HIS A 117 -7.44 8.22 -10.30
N GLU A 118 -6.98 8.49 -9.09
CA GLU A 118 -7.00 9.84 -8.57
C GLU A 118 -8.14 10.72 -9.16
N LYS A 119 -9.30 10.74 -8.57
CA LYS A 119 -9.68 12.07 -8.10
C LYS A 119 -8.42 12.46 -7.32
N GLU A 120 -7.65 13.42 -7.88
CA GLU A 120 -6.63 14.08 -7.08
C GLU A 120 -7.18 14.07 -5.66
N ILE A 121 -6.59 13.24 -4.78
CA ILE A 121 -6.77 13.51 -3.35
C ILE A 121 -6.40 14.95 -3.38
N LYS A 122 -7.40 15.87 -3.32
CA LYS A 122 -7.20 17.32 -3.36
C LYS A 122 -5.95 17.51 -2.59
N LYS A 123 -4.83 17.65 -3.34
CA LYS A 123 -3.45 17.64 -2.85
C LYS A 123 -3.57 18.33 -1.53
N MET A 124 -3.42 17.61 -0.42
CA MET A 124 -3.76 18.16 0.88
C MET A 124 -3.14 19.52 0.81
N THR A 125 -3.96 20.59 0.75
CA THR A 125 -3.52 21.90 0.29
C THR A 125 -2.54 22.53 1.30
N ARG A 126 -2.09 21.69 2.25
CA ARG A 126 -0.98 21.88 3.18
C ARG A 126 -0.18 20.58 3.24
N GLU A 127 0.99 20.59 2.63
CA GLU A 127 2.03 19.60 2.93
C GLU A 127 2.34 19.71 4.44
N ALA A 128 2.39 18.56 5.11
CA ALA A 128 2.80 18.55 6.50
C ALA A 128 4.29 18.86 6.56
N ILE A 129 4.64 20.02 7.12
CA ILE A 129 6.05 20.40 7.33
C ILE A 129 6.61 19.53 8.45
N VAL A 130 7.64 18.76 8.14
CA VAL A 130 8.33 17.89 9.10
C VAL A 130 9.73 18.45 9.34
N MET A 131 9.92 19.08 10.51
CA MET A 131 11.25 19.52 10.94
C MET A 131 12.05 18.35 11.45
N ILE A 132 13.24 18.15 10.87
CA ILE A 132 14.17 17.09 11.24
C ILE A 132 15.37 17.72 11.92
N ASP A 133 15.54 17.43 13.20
CA ASP A 133 16.61 17.98 14.02
C ASP A 133 17.68 16.92 14.31
N ALA A 134 18.79 17.03 13.59
CA ALA A 134 19.99 16.25 13.89
C ALA A 134 20.67 16.80 15.13
N GLY A 135 20.62 16.08 16.24
CA GLY A 135 21.27 16.46 17.50
C GLY A 135 22.76 16.73 17.35
N HIS A 136 23.32 17.52 18.29
CA HIS A 136 24.75 17.90 18.31
C HIS A 136 25.18 18.68 17.07
N GLY A 137 26.50 18.69 16.76
CA GLY A 137 27.08 19.35 15.59
C GLY A 137 28.16 20.36 15.94
N GLY A 138 29.12 20.55 15.03
CA GLY A 138 30.28 21.46 15.22
C GLY A 138 31.08 21.10 16.46
N ARG A 139 31.17 22.04 17.40
CA ARG A 139 31.90 21.90 18.67
C ARG A 139 31.27 20.92 19.68
N ASP A 140 30.02 20.54 19.49
CA ASP A 140 29.34 19.54 20.32
C ASP A 140 29.35 18.18 19.61
N PRO A 141 30.24 17.27 19.99
CA PRO A 141 30.37 15.97 19.34
C PRO A 141 29.25 15.00 19.78
N GLY A 142 28.57 15.25 20.91
CA GLY A 142 27.76 14.22 21.58
C GLY A 142 28.63 13.08 22.14
N ALA A 143 28.11 11.89 22.21
CA ALA A 143 28.82 10.70 22.65
C ALA A 143 29.91 10.29 21.65
N ILE A 144 31.03 9.78 22.16
CA ILE A 144 32.16 9.32 21.36
C ILE A 144 32.46 7.87 21.70
N ALA A 145 32.22 6.97 20.75
CA ALA A 145 32.58 5.56 20.87
C ALA A 145 34.02 5.34 20.40
N LYS A 146 35.00 5.50 21.31
CA LYS A 146 36.43 5.47 21.00
C LYS A 146 36.87 4.15 20.33
N SER A 147 36.26 3.03 20.70
CA SER A 147 36.61 1.69 20.14
C SER A 147 36.24 1.55 18.66
N HIS A 148 35.33 2.36 18.14
CA HIS A 148 34.83 2.27 16.76
C HIS A 148 35.00 3.57 15.97
N ASN A 149 35.63 4.58 16.55
CA ASN A 149 35.82 5.91 15.97
C ASN A 149 34.51 6.54 15.47
N VAL A 150 33.42 6.34 16.23
CA VAL A 150 32.08 6.83 15.91
C VAL A 150 31.75 8.01 16.80
N ILE A 151 31.26 9.08 16.21
CA ILE A 151 30.85 10.33 16.88
C ILE A 151 29.34 10.52 16.66
N GLU A 152 28.61 10.81 17.74
CA GLU A 152 27.14 10.91 17.69
C GLU A 152 26.65 11.96 16.70
N LYS A 153 27.28 13.12 16.63
CA LYS A 153 26.87 14.20 15.70
C LYS A 153 26.88 13.76 14.23
N ASP A 154 27.80 12.86 13.85
CA ASP A 154 27.91 12.36 12.46
C ASP A 154 26.78 11.37 12.16
N ILE A 155 26.48 10.50 13.11
CA ILE A 155 25.39 9.51 12.98
C ILE A 155 24.04 10.21 12.96
N THR A 156 23.80 11.21 13.83
CA THR A 156 22.54 11.93 13.85
C THR A 156 22.32 12.71 12.56
N LEU A 157 23.36 13.29 11.96
CA LEU A 157 23.28 13.96 10.67
C LEU A 157 22.99 13.00 9.54
N LEU A 158 23.63 11.82 9.54
CA LEU A 158 23.38 10.79 8.54
C LEU A 158 21.94 10.30 8.58
N ILE A 159 21.42 9.99 9.77
CA ILE A 159 20.03 9.57 9.96
C ILE A 159 19.06 10.66 9.51
N ALA A 160 19.32 11.91 9.87
CA ALA A 160 18.49 13.04 9.49
C ALA A 160 18.42 13.23 7.97
N ASN A 161 19.54 13.08 7.26
CA ASN A 161 19.59 13.16 5.81
C ASN A 161 18.83 12.01 5.13
N GLU A 162 18.93 10.79 5.64
CA GLU A 162 18.17 9.65 5.09
C GLU A 162 16.67 9.80 5.32
N LEU A 163 16.27 10.30 6.50
CA LEU A 163 14.87 10.61 6.78
C LEU A 163 14.36 11.75 5.88
N PHE A 164 15.16 12.79 5.67
CA PHE A 164 14.83 13.88 4.75
C PHE A 164 14.55 13.35 3.35
N ARG A 165 15.46 12.56 2.78
CA ARG A 165 15.29 11.95 1.43
C ARG A 165 14.05 11.07 1.34
N THR A 166 13.76 10.30 2.39
CA THR A 166 12.60 9.43 2.44
C THR A 166 11.31 10.26 2.40
N LEU A 167 11.23 11.33 3.21
CA LEU A 167 10.05 12.19 3.28
C LEU A 167 9.92 13.09 2.04
N GLU A 168 11.02 13.55 1.45
CA GLU A 168 11.02 14.34 0.21
C GLU A 168 10.40 13.56 -0.97
N ASN A 169 10.58 12.25 -0.97
CA ASN A 169 10.01 11.36 -1.97
C ASN A 169 8.63 10.79 -1.55
N THR A 170 8.04 11.28 -0.47
CA THR A 170 6.74 10.84 0.05
C THR A 170 5.72 11.96 -0.08
N ASP A 171 4.67 11.74 -0.87
CA ASP A 171 3.61 12.74 -1.08
C ASP A 171 2.98 13.19 0.24
N GLY A 172 2.72 14.48 0.37
CA GLY A 172 2.06 15.09 1.53
C GLY A 172 2.99 15.54 2.65
N TYR A 173 4.30 15.36 2.48
CA TYR A 173 5.30 15.85 3.42
C TYR A 173 6.25 16.84 2.77
N LYS A 174 6.62 17.86 3.55
CA LYS A 174 7.68 18.82 3.23
C LYS A 174 8.73 18.76 4.34
N PRO A 175 9.78 17.94 4.18
CA PRO A 175 10.85 17.84 5.18
C PRO A 175 11.70 19.12 5.18
N VAL A 176 12.17 19.51 6.36
CA VAL A 176 13.09 20.64 6.56
C VAL A 176 14.14 20.23 7.59
N LEU A 177 15.42 20.34 7.23
CA LEU A 177 16.52 20.06 8.14
C LEU A 177 16.82 21.28 9.03
N VAL A 178 17.00 21.07 10.32
CA VAL A 178 17.48 22.12 11.24
C VAL A 178 18.93 22.47 10.96
N ARG A 179 19.77 21.45 10.66
CA ARG A 179 21.14 21.62 10.12
C ARG A 179 21.38 20.68 8.95
N GLU A 180 22.12 21.13 7.97
CA GLU A 180 22.45 20.40 6.74
C GLU A 180 23.89 19.90 6.73
N ASP A 181 24.71 20.42 7.63
CA ASP A 181 26.14 20.16 7.76
C ASP A 181 26.57 19.95 9.23
N ASP A 182 27.88 19.85 9.48
CA ASP A 182 28.44 19.72 10.83
C ASP A 182 28.51 21.09 11.54
N SER A 183 27.42 21.85 11.55
CA SER A 183 27.29 23.10 12.28
C SER A 183 26.73 22.91 13.69
N PHE A 184 27.19 23.73 14.64
CA PHE A 184 26.62 23.82 15.98
C PHE A 184 25.43 24.79 15.97
N ILE A 185 24.26 24.32 16.43
CA ILE A 185 23.06 25.17 16.56
C ILE A 185 22.59 25.11 18.02
N TYR A 186 22.39 26.29 18.61
CA TYR A 186 21.87 26.42 19.98
C TYR A 186 20.43 25.90 20.08
N LEU A 187 20.06 25.37 21.26
CA LEU A 187 18.74 24.76 21.48
C LEU A 187 17.57 25.70 21.19
N ASP A 188 17.72 26.97 21.58
CA ASP A 188 16.72 28.01 21.30
C ASP A 188 16.57 28.32 19.81
N GLN A 189 17.68 28.30 19.06
CA GLN A 189 17.66 28.47 17.60
C GLN A 189 17.02 27.28 16.87
N ARG A 190 17.21 26.06 17.36
CA ARG A 190 16.54 24.84 16.82
C ARG A 190 15.03 25.01 16.93
N TYR A 191 14.56 25.40 18.09
CA TYR A 191 13.14 25.66 18.34
C TYR A 191 12.59 26.83 17.50
N GLN A 192 13.34 27.90 17.34
CA GLN A 192 12.95 29.06 16.52
C GLN A 192 12.81 28.65 15.04
N LYS A 193 13.76 27.88 14.48
CA LYS A 193 13.67 27.34 13.12
C LYS A 193 12.40 26.51 12.92
N ALA A 194 12.04 25.69 13.91
CA ALA A 194 10.83 24.88 13.84
C ALA A 194 9.54 25.72 13.83
N ARG A 195 9.53 26.87 14.45
CA ARG A 195 8.36 27.78 14.50
C ARG A 195 8.21 28.67 13.28
N GLN A 196 9.27 28.92 12.54
CA GLN A 196 9.28 29.81 11.37
C GLN A 196 8.84 29.12 10.07
N ASN A 197 8.77 27.81 10.06
CA ASN A 197 8.35 26.97 8.95
C ASN A 197 7.00 26.30 9.24
#